data_78d0eca3842e8cd0fc368236cbf5002a
#
_entry.id   78d0eca3842e8cd0fc368236cbf5002a
#
_cell.length_a   1.000
_cell.length_b   1.000
_cell.length_c   1.000
_cell.angle_alpha   90.00
_cell.angle_beta   90.00
_cell.angle_gamma   90.00
#
_symmetry.space_group_name_H-M   'P 1'
#
loop_
_entity.id
_entity.type
_entity.pdbx_description
1 polymer ?
#
loop_
_entity_poly.entity_id
_entity_poly.type
_entity_poly.pdbx_seq_one_letter_code
_entity_poly.pdbx_strand_id
1 'polypeptide(L)'
;MIEATRAEMTATGSADVSLQAIARRAGVTAPLVTYHFKTKEALFLELARRDMEPAIRNLERLVLSDASPEEKLRLHIVGIISNYAQRPYLNSLLNLLLADASSKTSRQIAGRMAAPLTDALARILEQGAEAGVFRRVDPVMTYLMIVGACQYAFSSKLTVTSVAPRLREPDAIAAYARATAQMFIRGLSADRG
;
A
#
# COMPACT_ATOMS: atom_id res chain seq x y z
N MET A 1 -7.20 -13.90 16.42
CA MET A 1 -5.93 -13.17 16.64
C MET A 1 -5.62 -12.16 15.53
N ILE A 2 -5.51 -12.53 14.26
CA ILE A 2 -5.23 -11.58 13.17
C ILE A 2 -6.28 -10.46 13.10
N GLU A 3 -7.58 -10.77 13.16
CA GLU A 3 -8.63 -9.75 13.17
C GLU A 3 -8.57 -8.85 14.42
N ALA A 4 -8.21 -9.41 15.57
CA ALA A 4 -8.01 -8.60 16.78
C ALA A 4 -6.80 -7.66 16.64
N THR A 5 -5.72 -8.12 15.99
CA THR A 5 -4.55 -7.27 15.68
C THR A 5 -4.95 -6.13 14.74
N ARG A 6 -5.68 -6.45 13.66
CA ARG A 6 -6.22 -5.45 12.72
C ARG A 6 -7.07 -4.42 13.44
N ALA A 7 -8.02 -4.87 14.26
CA ALA A 7 -8.92 -3.99 14.98
C ALA A 7 -8.19 -3.08 16.00
N GLU A 8 -7.16 -3.61 16.68
CA GLU A 8 -6.34 -2.82 17.60
C GLU A 8 -5.53 -1.75 16.88
N MET A 9 -4.86 -2.14 15.78
CA MET A 9 -4.10 -1.19 14.95
C MET A 9 -4.99 -0.15 14.26
N THR A 10 -6.19 -0.53 13.84
CA THR A 10 -7.18 0.40 13.26
C THR A 10 -7.62 1.44 14.29
N ALA A 11 -7.90 1.01 15.52
CA ALA A 11 -8.33 1.90 16.59
C ALA A 11 -7.26 2.94 16.97
N THR A 12 -5.98 2.55 16.96
CA THR A 12 -4.85 3.45 17.25
C THR A 12 -4.35 4.21 16.02
N GLY A 13 -4.63 3.68 14.82
CA GLY A 13 -4.06 4.14 13.55
C GLY A 13 -2.54 3.92 13.47
N SER A 14 -2.02 2.92 14.19
CA SER A 14 -0.58 2.65 14.34
C SER A 14 -0.32 1.15 14.50
N ALA A 15 0.88 0.72 14.12
CA ALA A 15 1.40 -0.62 14.41
C ALA A 15 2.03 -0.73 15.81
N ASP A 16 2.14 0.39 16.55
CA ASP A 16 2.65 0.37 17.92
C ASP A 16 1.57 -0.09 18.90
N VAL A 17 1.32 -1.41 18.89
CA VAL A 17 0.36 -2.08 19.75
C VAL A 17 1.04 -3.22 20.50
N SER A 18 0.65 -3.47 21.77
CA SER A 18 1.25 -4.53 22.57
C SER A 18 0.58 -5.90 22.34
N LEU A 19 1.33 -6.99 22.55
CA LEU A 19 0.75 -8.34 22.51
C LEU A 19 -0.36 -8.52 23.55
N GLN A 20 -0.26 -7.85 24.69
CA GLN A 20 -1.29 -7.87 25.74
C GLN A 20 -2.60 -7.22 25.26
N ALA A 21 -2.51 -6.07 24.57
CA ALA A 21 -3.68 -5.40 24.00
C ALA A 21 -4.36 -6.29 22.94
N ILE A 22 -3.57 -6.89 22.06
CA ILE A 22 -4.05 -7.82 21.03
C ILE A 22 -4.73 -9.04 21.66
N ALA A 23 -4.08 -9.66 22.65
CA ALA A 23 -4.60 -10.84 23.34
C ALA A 23 -5.92 -10.55 24.05
N ARG A 24 -5.99 -9.43 24.79
CA ARG A 24 -7.22 -8.97 25.45
C ARG A 24 -8.36 -8.78 24.44
N ARG A 25 -8.10 -8.14 23.31
CA ARG A 25 -9.09 -7.94 22.24
C ARG A 25 -9.52 -9.25 21.59
N ALA A 26 -8.61 -10.22 21.50
CA ALA A 26 -8.88 -11.54 20.94
C ALA A 26 -9.58 -12.50 21.92
N GLY A 27 -9.78 -12.12 23.19
CA GLY A 27 -10.32 -13.00 24.21
C GLY A 27 -9.40 -14.17 24.58
N VAL A 28 -8.07 -13.99 24.45
CA VAL A 28 -7.05 -15.02 24.71
C VAL A 28 -5.95 -14.46 25.61
N THR A 29 -5.01 -15.33 26.04
CA THR A 29 -3.83 -14.92 26.79
C THR A 29 -2.66 -14.53 25.86
N ALA A 30 -1.79 -13.62 26.29
CA ALA A 30 -0.60 -13.25 25.51
C ALA A 30 0.34 -14.46 25.25
N PRO A 31 0.57 -15.39 26.19
CA PRO A 31 1.29 -16.64 25.91
C PRO A 31 0.69 -17.46 24.76
N LEU A 32 -0.64 -17.51 24.64
CA LEU A 32 -1.30 -18.22 23.53
C LEU A 32 -1.02 -17.55 22.17
N VAL A 33 -0.99 -16.22 22.11
CA VAL A 33 -0.58 -15.51 20.91
C VAL A 33 0.85 -15.85 20.51
N THR A 34 1.78 -15.81 21.49
CA THR A 34 3.19 -16.18 21.28
C THR A 34 3.36 -17.65 20.89
N TYR A 35 2.56 -18.54 21.45
CA TYR A 35 2.57 -19.96 21.08
C TYR A 35 2.26 -20.16 19.59
N HIS A 36 1.25 -19.44 19.05
CA HIS A 36 0.84 -19.55 17.65
C HIS A 36 1.78 -18.87 16.67
N PHE A 37 2.21 -17.65 16.98
CA PHE A 37 2.98 -16.83 16.03
C PHE A 37 4.48 -16.79 16.31
N LYS A 38 4.94 -17.33 17.43
CA LYS A 38 6.33 -17.32 17.93
C LYS A 38 6.83 -15.92 18.28
N THR A 39 6.64 -14.94 17.39
CA THR A 39 7.05 -13.54 17.61
C THR A 39 5.93 -12.57 17.24
N LYS A 40 5.98 -11.36 17.79
CA LYS A 40 5.11 -10.24 17.41
C LYS A 40 5.29 -9.87 15.92
N GLU A 41 6.52 -9.93 15.46
CA GLU A 41 6.88 -9.67 14.07
C GLU A 41 6.22 -10.67 13.11
N ALA A 42 6.21 -11.96 13.43
CA ALA A 42 5.55 -12.98 12.61
C ALA A 42 4.02 -12.78 12.53
N LEU A 43 3.39 -12.37 13.64
CA LEU A 43 1.98 -11.99 13.65
C LEU A 43 1.72 -10.78 12.73
N PHE A 44 2.56 -9.78 12.80
CA PHE A 44 2.47 -8.56 12.00
C PHE A 44 2.71 -8.82 10.52
N LEU A 45 3.69 -9.67 10.19
CA LEU A 45 3.94 -10.11 8.82
C LEU A 45 2.73 -10.84 8.23
N GLU A 46 2.09 -11.73 9.00
CA GLU A 46 0.88 -12.43 8.54
C GLU A 46 -0.30 -11.47 8.33
N LEU A 47 -0.45 -10.45 9.19
CA LEU A 47 -1.45 -9.40 8.98
C LEU A 47 -1.16 -8.61 7.69
N ALA A 48 0.08 -8.14 7.51
CA ALA A 48 0.48 -7.40 6.30
C ALA A 48 0.23 -8.23 5.03
N ARG A 49 0.58 -9.51 5.05
CA ARG A 49 0.32 -10.43 3.94
C ARG A 49 -1.17 -10.50 3.59
N ARG A 50 -2.03 -10.72 4.58
CA ARG A 50 -3.49 -10.80 4.37
C ARG A 50 -4.09 -9.51 3.84
N ASP A 51 -3.57 -8.37 4.28
CA ASP A 51 -4.07 -7.06 3.86
C ASP A 51 -3.61 -6.66 2.47
N MET A 52 -2.41 -7.09 2.06
CA MET A 52 -1.83 -6.75 0.76
C MET A 52 -2.21 -7.73 -0.35
N GLU A 53 -2.41 -9.01 -0.02
CA GLU A 53 -2.67 -10.06 -1.01
C GLU A 53 -3.88 -9.79 -1.92
N PRO A 54 -5.03 -9.29 -1.43
CA PRO A 54 -6.14 -8.93 -2.32
C PRO A 54 -5.78 -7.79 -3.29
N ALA A 55 -5.01 -6.80 -2.84
CA ALA A 55 -4.58 -5.69 -3.70
C ALA A 55 -3.62 -6.17 -4.79
N ILE A 56 -2.68 -7.06 -4.46
CA ILE A 56 -1.76 -7.67 -5.43
C ILE A 56 -2.53 -8.47 -6.47
N ARG A 57 -3.44 -9.37 -6.06
CA ARG A 57 -4.26 -10.16 -6.99
C ARG A 57 -5.17 -9.29 -7.88
N ASN A 58 -5.70 -8.20 -7.35
CA ASN A 58 -6.51 -7.26 -8.14
C ASN A 58 -5.65 -6.55 -9.19
N LEU A 59 -4.42 -6.17 -8.83
CA LEU A 59 -3.49 -5.53 -9.75
C LEU A 59 -3.05 -6.49 -10.87
N GLU A 60 -2.75 -7.75 -10.53
CA GLU A 60 -2.43 -8.78 -11.53
C GLU A 60 -3.55 -8.97 -12.56
N ARG A 61 -4.81 -9.02 -12.07
CA ARG A 61 -5.99 -9.10 -12.96
C ARG A 61 -6.16 -7.84 -13.80
N LEU A 62 -5.88 -6.67 -13.23
CA LEU A 62 -5.94 -5.39 -13.94
C LEU A 62 -4.91 -5.33 -15.07
N VAL A 63 -3.68 -5.78 -14.85
CA VAL A 63 -2.64 -5.86 -15.88
C VAL A 63 -3.08 -6.70 -17.08
N LEU A 64 -3.81 -7.81 -16.83
CA LEU A 64 -4.27 -8.73 -17.85
C LEU A 64 -5.60 -8.33 -18.50
N SER A 65 -6.28 -7.31 -18.01
CA SER A 65 -7.58 -6.85 -18.55
C SER A 65 -7.42 -6.11 -19.88
N ASP A 66 -8.54 -5.92 -20.59
CA ASP A 66 -8.62 -5.15 -21.85
C ASP A 66 -8.70 -3.63 -21.64
N ALA A 67 -8.59 -3.15 -20.40
CA ALA A 67 -8.58 -1.70 -20.10
C ALA A 67 -7.38 -1.02 -20.77
N SER A 68 -7.53 0.27 -21.14
CA SER A 68 -6.42 1.04 -21.69
C SER A 68 -5.29 1.19 -20.66
N PRO A 69 -4.03 1.39 -21.09
CA PRO A 69 -2.91 1.60 -20.16
C PRO A 69 -3.12 2.77 -19.20
N GLU A 70 -3.73 3.86 -19.66
CA GLU A 70 -4.07 5.00 -18.80
C GLU A 70 -5.11 4.61 -17.74
N GLU A 71 -6.12 3.83 -18.11
CA GLU A 71 -7.13 3.37 -17.17
C GLU A 71 -6.54 2.38 -16.15
N LYS A 72 -5.65 1.47 -16.58
CA LYS A 72 -4.90 0.59 -15.69
C LYS A 72 -4.08 1.38 -14.68
N LEU A 73 -3.33 2.39 -15.13
CA LEU A 73 -2.52 3.25 -14.27
C LEU A 73 -3.42 4.04 -13.29
N ARG A 74 -4.52 4.59 -13.79
CA ARG A 74 -5.51 5.30 -12.96
C ARG A 74 -6.05 4.41 -11.85
N LEU A 75 -6.52 3.22 -12.19
CA LEU A 75 -7.08 2.26 -11.23
C LEU A 75 -6.04 1.77 -10.23
N HIS A 76 -4.80 1.58 -10.67
CA HIS A 76 -3.70 1.21 -9.77
C HIS A 76 -3.44 2.30 -8.71
N ILE A 77 -3.30 3.56 -9.12
CA ILE A 77 -3.06 4.69 -8.20
C ILE A 77 -4.25 4.88 -7.24
N VAL A 78 -5.47 4.84 -7.75
CA VAL A 78 -6.68 4.92 -6.93
C VAL A 78 -6.73 3.75 -5.93
N GLY A 79 -6.35 2.56 -6.35
CA GLY A 79 -6.29 1.37 -5.51
C GLY A 79 -5.29 1.50 -4.36
N ILE A 80 -4.09 2.05 -4.60
CA ILE A 80 -3.10 2.31 -3.55
C ILE A 80 -3.65 3.27 -2.50
N ILE A 81 -4.20 4.41 -2.94
CA ILE A 81 -4.75 5.44 -2.04
C ILE A 81 -5.91 4.87 -1.22
N SER A 82 -6.83 4.14 -1.87
CA SER A 82 -7.96 3.49 -1.20
C SER A 82 -7.51 2.47 -0.16
N ASN A 83 -6.45 1.71 -0.45
CA ASN A 83 -5.92 0.72 0.48
C ASN A 83 -5.36 1.37 1.75
N TYR A 84 -4.61 2.47 1.63
CA TYR A 84 -4.12 3.24 2.77
C TYR A 84 -5.24 3.93 3.55
N ALA A 85 -6.24 4.48 2.85
CA ALA A 85 -7.39 5.12 3.48
C ALA A 85 -8.22 4.15 4.33
N GLN A 86 -8.43 2.93 3.83
CA GLN A 86 -9.17 1.89 4.54
C GLN A 86 -8.37 1.25 5.68
N ARG A 87 -7.04 1.33 5.64
CA ARG A 87 -6.12 0.72 6.63
C ARG A 87 -5.13 1.75 7.16
N PRO A 88 -5.57 2.64 8.07
CA PRO A 88 -4.75 3.77 8.54
C PRO A 88 -3.46 3.36 9.26
N TYR A 89 -3.36 2.10 9.68
CA TYR A 89 -2.17 1.51 10.30
C TYR A 89 -1.16 0.94 9.29
N LEU A 90 -1.58 0.71 8.04
CA LEU A 90 -0.80 -0.08 7.08
C LEU A 90 0.58 0.53 6.81
N ASN A 91 0.64 1.87 6.68
CA ASN A 91 1.91 2.56 6.51
C ASN A 91 2.87 2.35 7.70
N SER A 92 2.35 2.51 8.93
CA SER A 92 3.12 2.27 10.16
C SER A 92 3.57 0.81 10.27
N LEU A 93 2.71 -0.13 9.89
CA LEU A 93 3.00 -1.55 9.90
C LEU A 93 4.12 -1.92 8.90
N LEU A 94 4.03 -1.45 7.66
CA LEU A 94 5.05 -1.71 6.65
C LEU A 94 6.39 -1.06 7.02
N ASN A 95 6.39 0.18 7.51
CA ASN A 95 7.61 0.84 7.97
C ASN A 95 8.28 0.07 9.13
N LEU A 96 7.49 -0.41 10.10
CA LEU A 96 8.01 -1.22 11.20
C LEU A 96 8.66 -2.51 10.70
N LEU A 97 7.99 -3.21 9.80
CA LEU A 97 8.47 -4.50 9.26
C LEU A 97 9.66 -4.35 8.31
N LEU A 98 9.85 -3.18 7.70
CA LEU A 98 10.94 -2.87 6.77
C LEU A 98 12.11 -2.11 7.43
N ALA A 99 12.01 -1.78 8.71
CA ALA A 99 13.00 -0.95 9.41
C ALA A 99 14.41 -1.55 9.42
N ASP A 100 14.53 -2.88 9.42
CA ASP A 100 15.81 -3.58 9.34
C ASP A 100 15.94 -4.31 8.00
N ALA A 101 16.66 -3.73 7.06
CA ALA A 101 16.89 -4.32 5.73
C ALA A 101 17.67 -5.65 5.77
N SER A 102 18.41 -5.93 6.85
CA SER A 102 19.12 -7.21 7.04
C SER A 102 18.21 -8.33 7.51
N SER A 103 17.00 -8.03 8.01
CA SER A 103 16.09 -9.02 8.57
C SER A 103 15.53 -9.94 7.49
N LYS A 104 15.24 -11.19 7.88
CA LYS A 104 14.56 -12.15 7.01
C LYS A 104 13.15 -11.66 6.63
N THR A 105 12.48 -11.00 7.56
CA THR A 105 11.13 -10.44 7.38
C THR A 105 11.12 -9.35 6.32
N SER A 106 12.05 -8.40 6.39
CA SER A 106 12.17 -7.33 5.38
C SER A 106 12.40 -7.90 3.99
N ARG A 107 13.28 -8.90 3.85
CA ARG A 107 13.50 -9.58 2.56
C ARG A 107 12.26 -10.33 2.05
N GLN A 108 11.49 -10.95 2.95
CA GLN A 108 10.22 -11.60 2.58
C GLN A 108 9.17 -10.60 2.09
N ILE A 109 9.08 -9.43 2.72
CA ILE A 109 8.16 -8.36 2.31
C ILE A 109 8.59 -7.82 0.95
N ALA A 110 9.87 -7.49 0.78
CA ALA A 110 10.39 -7.02 -0.50
C ALA A 110 10.09 -7.99 -1.65
N GLY A 111 10.39 -9.29 -1.49
CA GLY A 111 10.18 -10.28 -2.52
C GLY A 111 8.72 -10.67 -2.76
N ARG A 112 7.86 -10.68 -1.72
CA ARG A 112 6.49 -11.18 -1.85
C ARG A 112 5.43 -10.08 -1.99
N MET A 113 5.77 -8.86 -1.66
CA MET A 113 4.82 -7.74 -1.70
C MET A 113 5.30 -6.62 -2.63
N ALA A 114 6.52 -6.11 -2.47
CA ALA A 114 7.02 -5.00 -3.28
C ALA A 114 7.34 -5.41 -4.73
N ALA A 115 8.02 -6.54 -4.94
CA ALA A 115 8.38 -6.99 -6.27
C ALA A 115 7.15 -7.21 -7.19
N PRO A 116 6.08 -7.94 -6.78
CA PRO A 116 4.89 -8.08 -7.62
C PRO A 116 4.22 -6.76 -7.99
N LEU A 117 4.24 -5.77 -7.08
CA LEU A 117 3.66 -4.44 -7.35
C LEU A 117 4.51 -3.67 -8.36
N THR A 118 5.84 -3.74 -8.23
CA THR A 118 6.77 -3.09 -9.16
C THR A 118 6.68 -3.72 -10.55
N ASP A 119 6.64 -5.06 -10.63
CA ASP A 119 6.53 -5.80 -11.89
C ASP A 119 5.21 -5.50 -12.60
N ALA A 120 4.12 -5.44 -11.87
CA ALA A 120 2.81 -5.11 -12.43
C ALA A 120 2.77 -3.67 -12.99
N LEU A 121 3.35 -2.70 -12.27
CA LEU A 121 3.47 -1.33 -12.80
C LEU A 121 4.36 -1.28 -14.04
N ALA A 122 5.49 -2.00 -14.04
CA ALA A 122 6.38 -2.06 -15.21
C ALA A 122 5.64 -2.54 -16.46
N ARG A 123 4.80 -3.58 -16.32
CA ARG A 123 3.96 -4.08 -17.42
C ARG A 123 2.95 -3.04 -17.90
N ILE A 124 2.29 -2.32 -17.01
CA ILE A 124 1.34 -1.25 -17.38
C ILE A 124 2.07 -0.15 -18.18
N LEU A 125 3.27 0.25 -17.71
CA LEU A 125 4.07 1.27 -18.39
C LEU A 125 4.55 0.80 -19.77
N GLU A 126 4.95 -0.47 -19.89
CA GLU A 126 5.36 -1.06 -21.15
C GLU A 126 4.19 -1.17 -22.14
N GLN A 127 3.04 -1.66 -21.71
CA GLN A 127 1.81 -1.66 -22.52
C GLN A 127 1.47 -0.26 -23.04
N GLY A 128 1.63 0.77 -22.19
CA GLY A 128 1.41 2.16 -22.58
C GLY A 128 2.43 2.70 -23.59
N ALA A 129 3.69 2.29 -23.45
CA ALA A 129 4.74 2.66 -24.39
C ALA A 129 4.58 1.97 -25.75
N GLU A 130 4.18 0.70 -25.78
CA GLU A 130 3.88 -0.06 -26.99
C GLU A 130 2.65 0.52 -27.73
N ALA A 131 1.63 0.94 -26.95
CA ALA A 131 0.45 1.61 -27.51
C ALA A 131 0.69 3.08 -27.93
N GLY A 132 1.90 3.63 -27.68
CA GLY A 132 2.25 5.01 -28.01
C GLY A 132 1.54 6.07 -27.14
N VAL A 133 0.94 5.67 -26.01
CA VAL A 133 0.24 6.57 -25.09
C VAL A 133 1.12 7.05 -23.93
N PHE A 134 2.15 6.27 -23.58
CA PHE A 134 3.15 6.66 -22.59
C PHE A 134 4.54 6.78 -23.22
N ARG A 135 5.34 7.74 -22.74
CA ARG A 135 6.77 7.78 -23.01
C ARG A 135 7.48 6.65 -22.26
N ARG A 136 8.61 6.18 -22.78
CA ARG A 136 9.43 5.20 -22.04
C ARG A 136 10.05 5.85 -20.82
N VAL A 137 9.87 5.23 -19.66
CA VAL A 137 10.37 5.70 -18.37
C VAL A 137 10.97 4.53 -17.58
N ASP A 138 11.79 4.84 -16.58
CA ASP A 138 12.26 3.85 -15.62
C ASP A 138 11.10 3.42 -14.70
N PRO A 139 10.71 2.13 -14.70
CA PRO A 139 9.58 1.65 -13.91
C PRO A 139 9.84 1.69 -12.40
N VAL A 140 11.10 1.52 -11.97
CA VAL A 140 11.47 1.53 -10.54
C VAL A 140 11.36 2.96 -9.99
N MET A 141 11.90 3.93 -10.71
CA MET A 141 11.77 5.35 -10.33
C MET A 141 10.31 5.80 -10.36
N THR A 142 9.54 5.37 -11.36
CA THR A 142 8.11 5.69 -11.45
C THR A 142 7.35 5.06 -10.29
N TYR A 143 7.66 3.80 -9.91
CA TYR A 143 7.07 3.14 -8.75
C TYR A 143 7.33 3.92 -7.46
N LEU A 144 8.58 4.33 -7.21
CA LEU A 144 8.94 5.10 -6.01
C LEU A 144 8.20 6.44 -5.94
N MET A 145 8.08 7.15 -7.08
CA MET A 145 7.33 8.41 -7.15
C MET A 145 5.84 8.21 -6.87
N ILE A 146 5.20 7.21 -7.49
CA ILE A 146 3.77 6.92 -7.29
C ILE A 146 3.51 6.52 -5.85
N VAL A 147 4.26 5.55 -5.32
CA VAL A 147 4.06 5.07 -3.94
C VAL A 147 4.33 6.18 -2.95
N GLY A 148 5.39 6.98 -3.14
CA GLY A 148 5.71 8.13 -2.29
C GLY A 148 4.56 9.15 -2.24
N ALA A 149 4.00 9.52 -3.39
CA ALA A 149 2.85 10.40 -3.47
C ALA A 149 1.62 9.82 -2.75
N CYS A 150 1.31 8.54 -3.01
CA CYS A 150 0.14 7.88 -2.41
C CYS A 150 0.29 7.69 -0.90
N GLN A 151 1.49 7.29 -0.45
CA GLN A 151 1.76 6.92 0.95
C GLN A 151 1.87 8.15 1.86
N TYR A 152 2.49 9.23 1.39
CA TYR A 152 2.78 10.40 2.22
C TYR A 152 1.52 11.00 2.84
N ALA A 153 0.41 11.03 2.10
CA ALA A 153 -0.89 11.49 2.56
C ALA A 153 -1.42 10.74 3.81
N PHE A 154 -0.89 9.54 4.08
CA PHE A 154 -1.30 8.69 5.20
C PHE A 154 -0.17 8.44 6.22
N SER A 155 1.02 9.02 6.02
CA SER A 155 2.21 8.74 6.84
C SER A 155 2.29 9.57 8.11
N SER A 156 1.87 10.82 8.07
CA SER A 156 1.99 11.75 9.20
C SER A 156 0.64 12.36 9.58
N LYS A 157 0.11 11.90 10.70
CA LYS A 157 -1.16 12.47 11.24
C LYS A 157 -1.06 13.98 11.45
N LEU A 158 0.03 14.45 12.06
CA LEU A 158 0.19 15.87 12.40
C LEU A 158 0.36 16.73 11.14
N THR A 159 1.28 16.39 10.26
CA THR A 159 1.55 17.16 9.03
C THR A 159 0.32 17.22 8.14
N VAL A 160 -0.32 16.06 7.88
CA VAL A 160 -1.50 15.99 7.00
C VAL A 160 -2.69 16.72 7.63
N THR A 161 -2.91 16.58 8.94
CA THR A 161 -4.02 17.30 9.62
C THR A 161 -3.82 18.81 9.59
N SER A 162 -2.57 19.29 9.63
CA SER A 162 -2.27 20.72 9.58
C SER A 162 -2.36 21.32 8.17
N VAL A 163 -1.90 20.58 7.16
CA VAL A 163 -1.83 21.07 5.77
C VAL A 163 -3.12 20.76 4.99
N ALA A 164 -3.71 19.60 5.23
CA ALA A 164 -4.89 19.11 4.53
C ALA A 164 -5.89 18.48 5.53
N PRO A 165 -6.51 19.28 6.43
CA PRO A 165 -7.34 18.76 7.51
C PRO A 165 -8.53 17.93 7.04
N ARG A 166 -9.03 18.19 5.83
CA ARG A 166 -10.15 17.47 5.22
C ARG A 166 -9.75 16.17 4.51
N LEU A 167 -8.45 15.85 4.36
CA LEU A 167 -8.02 14.68 3.59
C LEU A 167 -8.45 13.33 4.19
N ARG A 168 -9.10 13.32 5.33
CA ARG A 168 -9.72 12.13 5.94
C ARG A 168 -11.18 11.93 5.53
N GLU A 169 -11.80 12.95 4.93
CA GLU A 169 -13.14 12.85 4.42
C GLU A 169 -13.15 12.01 3.13
N PRO A 170 -14.15 11.13 2.92
CA PRO A 170 -14.20 10.26 1.73
C PRO A 170 -14.09 11.03 0.41
N ASP A 171 -14.76 12.18 0.31
CA ASP A 171 -14.76 13.01 -0.90
C ASP A 171 -13.38 13.62 -1.17
N ALA A 172 -12.67 14.06 -0.13
CA ALA A 172 -11.33 14.60 -0.24
C ALA A 172 -10.30 13.51 -0.60
N ILE A 173 -10.44 12.30 -0.04
CA ILE A 173 -9.63 11.14 -0.42
C ILE A 173 -9.85 10.81 -1.91
N ALA A 174 -11.11 10.76 -2.35
CA ALA A 174 -11.44 10.51 -3.75
C ALA A 174 -10.91 11.61 -4.70
N ALA A 175 -10.99 12.87 -4.28
CA ALA A 175 -10.43 14.00 -5.03
C ALA A 175 -8.90 13.89 -5.13
N TYR A 176 -8.22 13.58 -4.03
CA TYR A 176 -6.77 13.36 -3.99
C TYR A 176 -6.35 12.22 -4.91
N ALA A 177 -7.07 11.10 -4.87
CA ALA A 177 -6.79 9.94 -5.72
C ALA A 177 -6.92 10.29 -7.22
N ARG A 178 -7.98 11.01 -7.60
CA ARG A 178 -8.17 11.47 -8.99
C ARG A 178 -7.08 12.43 -9.43
N ALA A 179 -6.75 13.42 -8.60
CA ALA A 179 -5.71 14.41 -8.92
C ALA A 179 -4.34 13.77 -9.07
N THR A 180 -3.97 12.85 -8.15
CA THR A 180 -2.72 12.11 -8.20
C THR A 180 -2.64 11.27 -9.48
N ALA A 181 -3.68 10.50 -9.79
CA ALA A 181 -3.72 9.69 -11.01
C ALA A 181 -3.59 10.56 -12.28
N GLN A 182 -4.32 11.67 -12.35
CA GLN A 182 -4.26 12.57 -13.48
C GLN A 182 -2.88 13.21 -13.65
N MET A 183 -2.21 13.57 -12.56
CA MET A 183 -0.85 14.14 -12.60
C MET A 183 0.14 13.13 -13.19
N PHE A 184 0.12 11.87 -12.73
CA PHE A 184 1.02 10.85 -13.27
C PHE A 184 0.69 10.50 -14.71
N ILE A 185 -0.58 10.33 -15.09
CA ILE A 185 -0.97 10.03 -16.48
C ILE A 185 -0.49 11.14 -17.42
N ARG A 186 -0.71 12.41 -17.06
CA ARG A 186 -0.25 13.55 -17.89
C ARG A 186 1.27 13.60 -17.97
N GLY A 187 1.98 13.40 -16.85
CA GLY A 187 3.45 13.40 -16.82
C GLY A 187 4.10 12.24 -17.56
N LEU A 188 3.37 11.16 -17.79
CA LEU A 188 3.82 9.97 -18.52
C LEU A 188 3.34 9.95 -19.97
N SER A 189 2.38 10.78 -20.34
CA SER A 189 1.88 10.84 -21.73
C SER A 189 3.02 11.04 -22.71
N ALA A 190 2.99 10.31 -23.83
CA ALA A 190 3.88 10.56 -24.94
C ALA A 190 3.57 11.95 -25.51
N ASP A 191 4.63 12.71 -25.83
CA ASP A 191 4.47 13.97 -26.56
C ASP A 191 3.78 13.66 -27.90
N ARG A 192 2.59 14.18 -28.08
CA ARG A 192 1.97 14.20 -29.41
C ARG A 192 2.66 15.32 -30.19
N GLY A 193 3.68 14.92 -30.98
CA GLY A 193 4.34 15.83 -31.91
C GLY A 193 3.36 16.52 -32.88
#